data_e00c8624dec9f3b2e1e9f4a25821b686
#
_entry.id   e00c8624dec9f3b2e1e9f4a25821b686
#
_cell.length_a   1.000
_cell.length_b   1.000
_cell.length_c   1.000
_cell.angle_alpha   90.00
_cell.angle_beta   90.00
_cell.angle_gamma   90.00
#
_symmetry.space_group_name_H-M   'P 1'
#
loop_
_entity.id
_entity.type
_entity.pdbx_description
1 polymer ?
#
loop_
_entity_poly.entity_id
_entity_poly.type
_entity_poly.pdbx_seq_one_letter_code
_entity_poly.pdbx_strand_id
1 'polypeptide(L)'
;HNLIADNVHDLVPLLYQNKKLGMYYLYNKRLSAWFEECGNTKLHAELDDIVTRRYPADQEAGFMAAIYSMDSGFPYYDIHGNAHDDIHGIAMALLGYQKEYSISLRNPNDLLFIYLEVHSKCNVNRIRSYFEGKNLDDRIAILRVIYEIDSEIPFLQKYPSTTLKDISKSFGTFDCTDDDWKSLCDGRLLSWMYGHMDNSACESLRIF
;
A
#
# COMPACT_ATOMS: atom_id res chain seq x y z
N HIS A 1 17.62 -28.38 -11.53
CA HIS A 1 17.39 -27.47 -12.66
C HIS A 1 18.21 -26.22 -12.41
N ASN A 2 19.17 -25.93 -13.31
CA ASN A 2 19.87 -24.65 -13.28
C ASN A 2 18.89 -23.59 -13.81
N LEU A 3 18.37 -22.74 -12.91
CA LEU A 3 17.59 -21.56 -13.29
C LEU A 3 18.61 -20.51 -13.75
N ILE A 4 18.48 -20.04 -14.99
CA ILE A 4 19.34 -19.01 -15.58
C ILE A 4 18.47 -17.77 -15.77
N ALA A 5 18.94 -16.62 -15.28
CA ALA A 5 18.35 -15.32 -15.55
C ALA A 5 19.34 -14.51 -16.40
N ASP A 6 18.88 -13.98 -17.53
CA ASP A 6 19.72 -13.20 -18.43
C ASP A 6 19.76 -11.71 -18.04
N ASN A 7 18.83 -11.29 -17.21
CA ASN A 7 18.71 -9.90 -16.73
C ASN A 7 18.00 -9.85 -15.37
N VAL A 8 17.93 -8.66 -14.76
CA VAL A 8 17.31 -8.45 -13.43
C VAL A 8 15.82 -8.73 -13.46
N HIS A 9 15.13 -8.39 -14.54
CA HIS A 9 13.68 -8.61 -14.70
C HIS A 9 13.33 -10.11 -14.70
N ASP A 10 14.16 -10.96 -15.33
CA ASP A 10 13.99 -12.42 -15.31
C ASP A 10 14.37 -13.02 -13.94
N LEU A 11 15.34 -12.39 -13.25
CA LEU A 11 15.83 -12.85 -11.94
C LEU A 11 14.76 -12.69 -10.84
N VAL A 12 14.02 -11.58 -10.83
CA VAL A 12 13.07 -11.25 -9.75
C VAL A 12 11.98 -12.31 -9.57
N PRO A 13 11.24 -12.77 -10.61
CA PRO A 13 10.26 -13.83 -10.48
C PRO A 13 10.88 -15.15 -9.98
N LEU A 14 12.10 -15.47 -10.40
CA LEU A 14 12.80 -16.69 -9.94
C LEU A 14 13.14 -16.63 -8.45
N LEU A 15 13.63 -15.48 -7.99
CA LEU A 15 13.90 -15.26 -6.56
C LEU A 15 12.60 -15.35 -5.74
N TYR A 16 11.51 -14.72 -6.22
CA TYR A 16 10.22 -14.73 -5.55
C TYR A 16 9.63 -16.15 -5.45
N GLN A 17 9.66 -16.93 -6.53
CA GLN A 17 9.24 -18.33 -6.54
C GLN A 17 10.08 -19.21 -5.59
N ASN A 18 11.35 -18.86 -5.38
CA ASN A 18 12.29 -19.53 -4.51
C ASN A 18 12.63 -18.69 -3.27
N LYS A 19 11.62 -18.09 -2.63
CA LYS A 19 11.73 -17.08 -1.57
C LYS A 19 12.78 -17.41 -0.51
N LYS A 20 12.81 -18.65 -0.01
CA LYS A 20 13.80 -19.08 1.01
C LYS A 20 15.24 -18.97 0.52
N LEU A 21 15.48 -19.34 -0.72
CA LEU A 21 16.80 -19.25 -1.34
C LEU A 21 17.16 -17.80 -1.65
N GLY A 22 16.19 -17.02 -2.13
CA GLY A 22 16.32 -15.58 -2.38
C GLY A 22 16.74 -14.82 -1.11
N MET A 23 16.02 -15.04 -0.01
CA MET A 23 16.37 -14.47 1.31
C MET A 23 17.77 -14.89 1.76
N TYR A 24 18.14 -16.16 1.60
CA TYR A 24 19.47 -16.63 1.91
C TYR A 24 20.56 -15.90 1.12
N TYR A 25 20.41 -15.74 -0.19
CA TYR A 25 21.39 -15.02 -1.01
C TYR A 25 21.45 -13.53 -0.69
N LEU A 26 20.31 -12.91 -0.40
CA LEU A 26 20.25 -11.51 0.00
C LEU A 26 20.99 -11.26 1.32
N TYR A 27 20.61 -11.98 2.40
CA TYR A 27 21.16 -11.75 3.75
C TYR A 27 22.59 -12.25 3.94
N ASN A 28 23.07 -13.15 3.09
CA ASN A 28 24.49 -13.51 3.01
C ASN A 28 25.29 -12.63 2.03
N LYS A 29 24.70 -11.53 1.59
CA LYS A 29 25.34 -10.54 0.70
C LYS A 29 25.82 -11.08 -0.66
N ARG A 30 25.41 -12.28 -1.03
CA ARG A 30 25.78 -12.87 -2.33
C ARG A 30 25.12 -12.16 -3.49
N LEU A 31 23.87 -11.72 -3.28
CA LEU A 31 23.12 -11.01 -4.31
C LEU A 31 23.69 -9.61 -4.52
N SER A 32 24.00 -8.87 -3.46
CA SER A 32 24.61 -7.55 -3.57
C SER A 32 26.00 -7.59 -4.18
N ALA A 33 26.84 -8.58 -3.78
CA ALA A 33 28.16 -8.79 -4.38
C ALA A 33 28.09 -9.09 -5.89
N TRP A 34 27.11 -9.91 -6.31
CA TRP A 34 26.89 -10.20 -7.71
C TRP A 34 26.55 -8.94 -8.53
N PHE A 35 25.71 -8.04 -7.98
CA PHE A 35 25.41 -6.77 -8.63
C PHE A 35 26.63 -5.85 -8.72
N GLU A 36 27.51 -5.86 -7.72
CA GLU A 36 28.80 -5.14 -7.76
C GLU A 36 29.68 -5.66 -8.89
N GLU A 37 29.85 -6.98 -9.00
CA GLU A 37 30.59 -7.63 -10.08
C GLU A 37 30.04 -7.31 -11.47
N CYS A 38 28.70 -7.16 -11.59
CA CYS A 38 28.02 -6.72 -12.81
C CYS A 38 28.13 -5.21 -13.08
N GLY A 39 28.79 -4.44 -12.20
CA GLY A 39 28.95 -2.99 -12.32
C GLY A 39 27.73 -2.17 -11.90
N ASN A 40 26.71 -2.80 -11.33
CA ASN A 40 25.51 -2.10 -10.83
C ASN A 40 25.71 -1.68 -9.35
N THR A 41 26.57 -0.70 -9.14
CA THR A 41 26.94 -0.19 -7.80
C THR A 41 25.77 0.42 -7.05
N LYS A 42 24.78 0.98 -7.77
CA LYS A 42 23.56 1.54 -7.16
C LYS A 42 22.74 0.45 -6.48
N LEU A 43 22.46 -0.62 -7.19
CA LEU A 43 21.65 -1.71 -6.66
C LEU A 43 22.41 -2.50 -5.58
N HIS A 44 23.73 -2.67 -5.73
CA HIS A 44 24.60 -3.19 -4.67
C HIS A 44 24.42 -2.40 -3.36
N ALA A 45 24.58 -1.07 -3.39
CA ALA A 45 24.44 -0.23 -2.21
C ALA A 45 23.02 -0.27 -1.60
N GLU A 46 21.98 -0.28 -2.44
CA GLU A 46 20.60 -0.37 -1.99
C GLU A 46 20.31 -1.70 -1.27
N LEU A 47 20.76 -2.83 -1.84
CA LEU A 47 20.58 -4.15 -1.22
C LEU A 47 21.35 -4.28 0.09
N ASP A 48 22.55 -3.73 0.17
CA ASP A 48 23.33 -3.69 1.41
C ASP A 48 22.65 -2.84 2.49
N ASP A 49 22.09 -1.69 2.13
CA ASP A 49 21.32 -0.84 3.04
C ASP A 49 20.07 -1.56 3.58
N ILE A 50 19.35 -2.26 2.71
CA ILE A 50 18.17 -3.06 3.08
C ILE A 50 18.52 -4.06 4.19
N VAL A 51 19.57 -4.86 4.02
CA VAL A 51 19.91 -5.94 4.98
C VAL A 51 20.62 -5.46 6.22
N THR A 52 21.36 -4.34 6.15
CA THR A 52 22.18 -3.89 7.29
C THR A 52 21.49 -2.85 8.15
N ARG A 53 20.65 -2.01 7.55
CA ARG A 53 20.06 -0.85 8.23
C ARG A 53 18.55 -0.90 8.30
N ARG A 54 17.86 -1.14 7.16
CA ARG A 54 16.41 -1.03 7.10
C ARG A 54 15.68 -2.23 7.71
N TYR A 55 16.09 -3.44 7.33
CA TYR A 55 15.42 -4.68 7.74
C TYR A 55 16.40 -5.77 8.23
N PRO A 56 17.31 -5.48 9.19
CA PRO A 56 18.32 -6.45 9.62
C PRO A 56 17.73 -7.68 10.31
N ALA A 57 16.58 -7.56 10.96
CA ALA A 57 15.92 -8.64 11.70
C ALA A 57 14.65 -9.18 11.00
N ASP A 58 14.09 -8.45 10.05
CA ASP A 58 12.89 -8.83 9.32
C ASP A 58 13.24 -9.26 7.89
N GLN A 59 13.59 -10.54 7.75
CA GLN A 59 14.06 -11.06 6.46
C GLN A 59 12.98 -11.06 5.38
N GLU A 60 11.72 -11.20 5.75
CA GLU A 60 10.63 -11.18 4.79
C GLU A 60 10.40 -9.77 4.22
N ALA A 61 10.32 -8.79 5.11
CA ALA A 61 10.22 -7.39 4.72
C ALA A 61 11.43 -6.94 3.88
N GLY A 62 12.64 -7.27 4.32
CA GLY A 62 13.86 -6.95 3.58
C GLY A 62 13.94 -7.63 2.22
N PHE A 63 13.50 -8.87 2.11
CA PHE A 63 13.44 -9.56 0.82
C PHE A 63 12.47 -8.89 -0.15
N MET A 64 11.26 -8.52 0.30
CA MET A 64 10.32 -7.82 -0.56
C MET A 64 10.77 -6.41 -0.93
N ALA A 65 11.42 -5.69 0.00
CA ALA A 65 12.05 -4.42 -0.33
C ALA A 65 13.12 -4.57 -1.42
N ALA A 66 13.93 -5.63 -1.37
CA ALA A 66 14.93 -5.94 -2.38
C ALA A 66 14.27 -6.30 -3.74
N ILE A 67 13.20 -7.11 -3.73
CA ILE A 67 12.42 -7.44 -4.95
C ILE A 67 11.94 -6.15 -5.64
N TYR A 68 11.29 -5.24 -4.91
CA TYR A 68 10.79 -3.97 -5.47
C TYR A 68 11.90 -3.00 -5.87
N SER A 69 13.06 -3.03 -5.20
CA SER A 69 14.23 -2.25 -5.62
C SER A 69 14.87 -2.77 -6.91
N MET A 70 14.81 -4.07 -7.16
CA MET A 70 15.30 -4.70 -8.38
C MET A 70 14.32 -4.55 -9.55
N ASP A 71 13.03 -4.68 -9.30
CA ASP A 71 11.97 -4.54 -10.30
C ASP A 71 10.77 -3.79 -9.71
N SER A 72 10.69 -2.50 -10.02
CA SER A 72 9.58 -1.66 -9.59
C SER A 72 8.25 -2.00 -10.28
N GLY A 73 8.25 -2.83 -11.30
CA GLY A 73 7.04 -3.35 -11.95
C GLY A 73 6.51 -4.63 -11.32
N PHE A 74 7.19 -5.18 -10.30
CA PHE A 74 6.76 -6.41 -9.66
C PHE A 74 5.47 -6.18 -8.85
N PRO A 75 4.41 -7.03 -9.02
CA PRO A 75 3.11 -6.81 -8.41
C PRO A 75 3.13 -6.92 -6.88
N TYR A 76 2.21 -6.22 -6.24
CA TYR A 76 1.86 -6.49 -4.85
C TYR A 76 0.99 -7.75 -4.76
N TYR A 77 1.35 -8.65 -3.85
CA TYR A 77 0.51 -9.79 -3.50
C TYR A 77 -0.21 -9.53 -2.19
N ASP A 78 -1.54 -9.58 -2.24
CA ASP A 78 -2.38 -9.37 -1.06
C ASP A 78 -2.29 -10.52 -0.04
N ILE A 79 -2.96 -10.36 1.08
CA ILE A 79 -3.00 -11.36 2.17
C ILE A 79 -3.61 -12.72 1.74
N HIS A 80 -4.26 -12.79 0.60
CA HIS A 80 -4.82 -14.00 0.01
C HIS A 80 -4.00 -14.54 -1.17
N GLY A 81 -2.90 -13.84 -1.53
CA GLY A 81 -2.02 -14.20 -2.62
C GLY A 81 -2.50 -13.76 -4.00
N ASN A 82 -3.47 -12.85 -4.10
CA ASN A 82 -3.86 -12.26 -5.37
C ASN A 82 -2.86 -11.15 -5.74
N ALA A 83 -2.44 -11.14 -7.02
CA ALA A 83 -1.55 -10.12 -7.56
C ALA A 83 -2.33 -8.84 -7.90
N HIS A 84 -1.74 -7.71 -7.58
CA HIS A 84 -2.24 -6.38 -7.91
C HIS A 84 -1.12 -5.57 -8.58
N ASP A 85 -1.34 -5.18 -9.83
CA ASP A 85 -0.35 -4.45 -10.63
C ASP A 85 -0.49 -2.93 -10.48
N ASP A 86 -1.57 -2.48 -9.85
CA ASP A 86 -1.86 -1.06 -9.65
C ASP A 86 -2.41 -0.74 -8.25
N ILE A 87 -2.37 0.54 -7.94
CA ILE A 87 -2.82 1.09 -6.65
C ILE A 87 -4.34 0.96 -6.49
N HIS A 88 -5.10 1.02 -7.58
CA HIS A 88 -6.55 0.86 -7.53
C HIS A 88 -6.95 -0.57 -7.10
N GLY A 89 -6.32 -1.59 -7.67
CA GLY A 89 -6.52 -2.99 -7.26
C GLY A 89 -6.21 -3.21 -5.77
N ILE A 90 -5.14 -2.56 -5.26
CA ILE A 90 -4.80 -2.60 -3.83
C ILE A 90 -5.88 -1.93 -2.98
N ALA A 91 -6.39 -0.75 -3.39
CA ALA A 91 -7.47 -0.07 -2.68
C ALA A 91 -8.74 -0.94 -2.61
N MET A 92 -9.07 -1.64 -3.70
CA MET A 92 -10.20 -2.58 -3.73
C MET A 92 -9.99 -3.79 -2.83
N ALA A 93 -8.78 -4.34 -2.77
CA ALA A 93 -8.44 -5.42 -1.84
C ALA A 93 -8.58 -4.97 -0.37
N LEU A 94 -8.10 -3.78 -0.03
CA LEU A 94 -8.27 -3.18 1.30
C LEU A 94 -9.75 -3.01 1.66
N LEU A 95 -10.57 -2.57 0.71
CA LEU A 95 -12.00 -2.41 0.91
C LEU A 95 -12.71 -3.74 1.14
N GLY A 96 -12.30 -4.78 0.38
CA GLY A 96 -12.86 -6.13 0.49
C GLY A 96 -12.48 -6.86 1.78
N TYR A 97 -11.28 -6.63 2.32
CA TYR A 97 -10.68 -7.37 3.44
C TYR A 97 -10.29 -6.48 4.61
N GLN A 98 -11.13 -5.48 4.93
CA GLN A 98 -10.84 -4.45 5.94
C GLN A 98 -10.41 -5.02 7.30
N LYS A 99 -11.06 -6.11 7.76
CA LYS A 99 -10.80 -6.70 9.06
C LYS A 99 -9.41 -7.33 9.13
N GLU A 100 -9.02 -8.05 8.11
CA GLU A 100 -7.73 -8.73 8.00
C GLU A 100 -6.61 -7.70 7.90
N TYR A 101 -6.78 -6.69 7.05
CA TYR A 101 -5.82 -5.61 6.91
C TYR A 101 -5.71 -4.74 8.16
N SER A 102 -6.79 -4.53 8.92
CA SER A 102 -6.71 -3.78 10.18
C SER A 102 -5.81 -4.44 11.21
N ILE A 103 -5.62 -5.76 11.09
CA ILE A 103 -4.71 -6.53 11.94
C ILE A 103 -3.29 -6.47 11.38
N SER A 104 -3.10 -6.77 10.10
CA SER A 104 -1.76 -6.87 9.48
C SER A 104 -1.04 -5.52 9.44
N LEU A 105 -1.75 -4.43 9.11
CA LEU A 105 -1.19 -3.07 9.03
C LEU A 105 -0.79 -2.45 10.38
N ARG A 106 -1.01 -3.14 11.49
CA ARG A 106 -0.39 -2.79 12.79
C ARG A 106 1.09 -3.14 12.83
N ASN A 107 1.54 -4.02 11.94
CA ASN A 107 2.96 -4.27 11.74
C ASN A 107 3.55 -3.13 10.89
N PRO A 108 4.51 -2.33 11.39
CA PRO A 108 5.12 -1.23 10.62
C PRO A 108 5.91 -1.71 9.39
N ASN A 109 6.24 -3.00 9.33
CA ASN A 109 6.94 -3.66 8.23
C ASN A 109 5.99 -4.50 7.36
N ASP A 110 4.66 -4.24 7.41
CA ASP A 110 3.72 -4.91 6.51
C ASP A 110 4.10 -4.71 5.04
N LEU A 111 3.94 -5.75 4.23
CA LEU A 111 4.36 -5.76 2.83
C LEU A 111 3.68 -4.67 2.00
N LEU A 112 2.48 -4.25 2.39
CA LEU A 112 1.81 -3.12 1.74
C LEU A 112 2.59 -1.82 1.93
N PHE A 113 3.10 -1.54 3.13
CA PHE A 113 3.91 -0.34 3.35
C PHE A 113 5.18 -0.34 2.53
N ILE A 114 5.83 -1.49 2.41
CA ILE A 114 7.04 -1.65 1.61
C ILE A 114 6.75 -1.40 0.13
N TYR A 115 5.65 -1.95 -0.39
CA TYR A 115 5.20 -1.70 -1.75
C TYR A 115 4.91 -0.22 -1.99
N LEU A 116 4.15 0.42 -1.10
CA LEU A 116 3.76 1.82 -1.22
C LEU A 116 4.96 2.78 -1.14
N GLU A 117 6.01 2.46 -0.40
CA GLU A 117 7.25 3.25 -0.35
C GLU A 117 7.91 3.37 -1.72
N VAL A 118 7.81 2.35 -2.55
CA VAL A 118 8.41 2.33 -3.89
C VAL A 118 7.47 2.90 -4.96
N HIS A 119 6.18 2.60 -4.88
CA HIS A 119 5.23 2.79 -5.99
C HIS A 119 4.27 3.95 -5.81
N SER A 120 4.15 4.50 -4.60
CA SER A 120 3.13 5.48 -4.30
C SER A 120 3.73 6.85 -3.99
N LYS A 121 2.97 7.89 -4.34
CA LYS A 121 3.24 9.26 -3.91
C LYS A 121 2.65 9.57 -2.52
N CYS A 122 2.01 8.60 -1.90
CA CYS A 122 1.40 8.78 -0.58
C CYS A 122 2.46 8.83 0.53
N ASN A 123 2.13 9.50 1.61
CA ASN A 123 2.98 9.54 2.80
C ASN A 123 2.79 8.27 3.65
N VAL A 124 3.64 7.25 3.42
CA VAL A 124 3.56 5.96 4.11
C VAL A 124 3.66 6.08 5.62
N ASN A 125 4.46 7.03 6.14
CA ASN A 125 4.56 7.26 7.58
C ASN A 125 3.25 7.80 8.16
N ARG A 126 2.54 8.64 7.41
CA ARG A 126 1.18 9.09 7.79
C ARG A 126 0.21 7.93 7.81
N ILE A 127 0.26 7.02 6.82
CA ILE A 127 -0.57 5.80 6.80
C ILE A 127 -0.27 4.94 8.03
N ARG A 128 1.01 4.68 8.34
CA ARG A 128 1.41 3.92 9.54
C ARG A 128 0.82 4.52 10.83
N SER A 129 0.81 5.85 10.95
CA SER A 129 0.28 6.52 12.14
C SER A 129 -1.21 6.29 12.36
N TYR A 130 -1.98 5.89 11.36
CA TYR A 130 -3.40 5.54 11.53
C TYR A 130 -3.63 4.30 12.39
N PHE A 131 -2.61 3.45 12.55
CA PHE A 131 -2.65 2.20 13.32
C PHE A 131 -1.93 2.28 14.67
N GLU A 132 -1.27 3.39 14.99
CA GLU A 132 -0.51 3.58 16.24
C GLU A 132 -1.39 3.96 17.44
N GLY A 133 -2.57 4.51 17.21
CA GLY A 133 -3.49 5.02 18.25
C GLY A 133 -4.38 3.94 18.85
N LYS A 134 -4.50 3.88 20.18
CA LYS A 134 -5.37 2.91 20.89
C LYS A 134 -6.87 3.15 20.70
N ASN A 135 -7.28 4.33 20.25
CA ASN A 135 -8.69 4.77 20.17
C ASN A 135 -9.18 4.95 18.71
N LEU A 136 -8.40 4.56 17.71
CA LEU A 136 -8.81 4.67 16.35
C LEU A 136 -9.65 3.43 15.95
N ASP A 137 -10.84 3.67 15.40
CA ASP A 137 -11.63 2.61 14.78
C ASP A 137 -10.84 2.05 13.58
N ASP A 138 -10.58 0.74 13.59
CA ASP A 138 -9.81 0.06 12.56
C ASP A 138 -10.40 0.26 11.16
N ARG A 139 -11.75 0.35 11.07
CA ARG A 139 -12.44 0.65 9.82
C ARG A 139 -12.08 2.04 9.29
N ILE A 140 -12.03 3.05 10.17
CA ILE A 140 -11.62 4.42 9.81
C ILE A 140 -10.17 4.42 9.33
N ALA A 141 -9.28 3.68 10.01
CA ALA A 141 -7.89 3.56 9.59
C ALA A 141 -7.78 2.99 8.17
N ILE A 142 -8.48 1.91 7.86
CA ILE A 142 -8.50 1.30 6.50
C ILE A 142 -9.06 2.27 5.45
N LEU A 143 -10.15 2.97 5.75
CA LEU A 143 -10.72 3.95 4.84
C LEU A 143 -9.75 5.11 4.56
N ARG A 144 -8.99 5.56 5.55
CA ARG A 144 -7.93 6.57 5.37
C ARG A 144 -6.79 6.06 4.48
N VAL A 145 -6.38 4.80 4.63
CA VAL A 145 -5.39 4.18 3.74
C VAL A 145 -5.89 4.20 2.30
N ILE A 146 -7.13 3.80 2.06
CA ILE A 146 -7.75 3.83 0.71
C ILE A 146 -7.73 5.25 0.13
N TYR A 147 -8.07 6.26 0.93
CA TYR A 147 -8.02 7.66 0.50
C TYR A 147 -6.59 8.11 0.12
N GLU A 148 -5.58 7.72 0.91
CA GLU A 148 -4.18 8.12 0.66
C GLU A 148 -3.59 7.47 -0.61
N ILE A 149 -3.97 6.23 -0.93
CA ILE A 149 -3.43 5.48 -2.08
C ILE A 149 -4.24 5.66 -3.37
N ASP A 150 -5.53 6.00 -3.28
CA ASP A 150 -6.39 6.26 -4.42
C ASP A 150 -7.17 7.57 -4.19
N SER A 151 -6.63 8.66 -4.74
CA SER A 151 -7.22 10.00 -4.60
C SER A 151 -8.33 10.30 -5.60
N GLU A 152 -8.58 9.41 -6.57
CA GLU A 152 -9.67 9.58 -7.54
C GLU A 152 -11.01 9.20 -6.91
N ILE A 153 -11.80 10.19 -6.53
CA ILE A 153 -13.11 10.02 -5.91
C ILE A 153 -14.20 10.47 -6.89
N PRO A 154 -14.97 9.55 -7.50
CA PRO A 154 -15.94 9.88 -8.53
C PRO A 154 -16.97 10.92 -8.11
N PHE A 155 -17.42 10.85 -6.85
CA PHE A 155 -18.35 11.85 -6.32
C PHE A 155 -17.76 13.26 -6.36
N LEU A 156 -16.51 13.45 -5.96
CA LEU A 156 -15.85 14.75 -5.94
C LEU A 156 -15.50 15.27 -7.35
N GLN A 157 -15.39 14.39 -8.33
CA GLN A 157 -15.25 14.79 -9.73
C GLN A 157 -16.55 15.41 -10.26
N LYS A 158 -17.70 14.83 -9.90
CA LYS A 158 -19.03 15.35 -10.30
C LYS A 158 -19.46 16.54 -9.43
N TYR A 159 -19.18 16.48 -8.14
CA TYR A 159 -19.55 17.48 -7.14
C TYR A 159 -18.30 18.01 -6.43
N PRO A 160 -17.54 18.94 -7.06
CA PRO A 160 -16.31 19.47 -6.49
C PRO A 160 -16.51 20.05 -5.09
N SER A 161 -15.84 19.47 -4.11
CA SER A 161 -15.99 19.82 -2.70
C SER A 161 -14.61 19.82 -2.03
N THR A 162 -14.34 20.84 -1.22
CA THR A 162 -13.10 20.98 -0.44
C THR A 162 -13.33 20.81 1.05
N THR A 163 -14.58 20.85 1.48
CA THR A 163 -15.01 20.70 2.87
C THR A 163 -16.25 19.81 2.97
N LEU A 164 -16.51 19.27 4.16
CA LEU A 164 -17.75 18.52 4.44
C LEU A 164 -19.00 19.37 4.25
N LYS A 165 -18.90 20.70 4.48
CA LYS A 165 -20.00 21.64 4.24
C LYS A 165 -20.33 21.77 2.75
N ASP A 166 -19.34 21.64 1.87
CA ASP A 166 -19.57 21.68 0.43
C ASP A 166 -20.27 20.40 -0.03
N ILE A 167 -19.88 19.23 0.50
CA ILE A 167 -20.60 17.98 0.27
C ILE A 167 -22.07 18.12 0.68
N SER A 168 -22.34 18.67 1.87
CA SER A 168 -23.70 18.87 2.35
C SER A 168 -24.53 19.75 1.40
N LYS A 169 -23.92 20.80 0.81
CA LYS A 169 -24.58 21.63 -0.19
C LYS A 169 -24.87 20.89 -1.49
N SER A 170 -23.97 19.98 -1.89
CA SER A 170 -24.11 19.19 -3.11
C SER A 170 -25.34 18.30 -3.09
N PHE A 171 -25.84 17.90 -1.92
CA PHE A 171 -27.09 17.15 -1.79
C PHE A 171 -28.32 17.92 -2.33
N GLY A 172 -28.27 19.25 -2.35
CA GLY A 172 -29.32 20.06 -2.97
C GLY A 172 -29.36 19.97 -4.50
N THR A 173 -28.30 19.50 -5.13
CA THR A 173 -28.14 19.31 -6.58
C THR A 173 -27.97 17.83 -6.96
N PHE A 174 -28.18 16.92 -6.02
CA PHE A 174 -28.02 15.49 -6.19
C PHE A 174 -29.18 14.91 -7.01
N ASP A 175 -28.86 14.32 -8.16
CA ASP A 175 -29.87 13.86 -9.13
C ASP A 175 -30.56 12.54 -8.71
N CYS A 176 -30.10 11.90 -7.64
CA CYS A 176 -30.61 10.62 -7.16
C CYS A 176 -30.59 9.49 -8.21
N THR A 177 -29.64 9.53 -9.13
CA THR A 177 -29.40 8.43 -10.07
C THR A 177 -28.71 7.26 -9.38
N ASP A 178 -28.81 6.05 -9.95
CA ASP A 178 -28.10 4.88 -9.41
C ASP A 178 -26.59 5.08 -9.34
N ASP A 179 -26.00 5.81 -10.29
CA ASP A 179 -24.57 6.12 -10.31
C ASP A 179 -24.19 7.15 -9.24
N ASP A 180 -25.06 8.10 -8.94
CA ASP A 180 -24.86 9.03 -7.82
C ASP A 180 -24.90 8.29 -6.49
N TRP A 181 -25.84 7.36 -6.31
CA TRP A 181 -25.89 6.55 -5.10
C TRP A 181 -24.64 5.66 -4.94
N LYS A 182 -24.19 5.02 -6.02
CA LYS A 182 -22.94 4.25 -6.00
C LYS A 182 -21.74 5.11 -5.63
N SER A 183 -21.64 6.32 -6.22
CA SER A 183 -20.53 7.23 -5.94
C SER A 183 -20.57 7.80 -4.51
N LEU A 184 -21.77 8.01 -3.96
CA LEU A 184 -21.96 8.45 -2.58
C LEU A 184 -21.57 7.35 -1.57
N CYS A 185 -21.85 6.08 -1.90
CA CYS A 185 -21.53 4.92 -1.08
C CYS A 185 -20.10 4.41 -1.31
N ASP A 186 -19.30 5.09 -2.13
CA ASP A 186 -17.91 4.72 -2.39
C ASP A 186 -17.05 4.86 -1.12
N GLY A 187 -16.31 3.79 -0.79
CA GLY A 187 -15.46 3.78 0.41
C GLY A 187 -14.38 4.87 0.40
N ARG A 188 -13.94 5.33 -0.78
CA ARG A 188 -12.98 6.43 -0.95
C ARG A 188 -13.59 7.78 -0.56
N LEU A 189 -14.86 8.04 -0.91
CA LEU A 189 -15.55 9.23 -0.44
C LEU A 189 -15.72 9.22 1.07
N LEU A 190 -16.09 8.09 1.65
CA LEU A 190 -16.19 7.95 3.10
C LEU A 190 -14.84 8.21 3.78
N SER A 191 -13.74 7.67 3.25
CA SER A 191 -12.40 7.90 3.79
C SER A 191 -11.97 9.36 3.68
N TRP A 192 -12.30 10.02 2.56
CA TRP A 192 -12.08 11.46 2.39
C TRP A 192 -12.87 12.26 3.41
N MET A 193 -14.16 11.93 3.62
CA MET A 193 -14.99 12.57 4.64
C MET A 193 -14.40 12.40 6.03
N TYR A 194 -13.97 11.19 6.41
CA TYR A 194 -13.29 10.95 7.69
C TYR A 194 -11.99 11.74 7.84
N GLY A 195 -11.22 11.90 6.77
CA GLY A 195 -9.99 12.70 6.77
C GLY A 195 -10.21 14.19 7.02
N HIS A 196 -11.43 14.69 6.72
CA HIS A 196 -11.82 16.10 6.85
C HIS A 196 -12.71 16.38 8.08
N MET A 197 -12.94 15.38 8.93
CA MET A 197 -13.70 15.52 10.17
C MET A 197 -12.80 15.87 11.36
N ASP A 198 -13.32 16.71 12.25
CA ASP A 198 -12.80 16.80 13.60
C ASP A 198 -13.27 15.58 14.43
N ASN A 199 -12.63 15.37 15.60
CA ASN A 199 -12.92 14.20 16.46
C ASN A 199 -14.38 14.14 16.94
N SER A 200 -15.10 15.25 17.01
CA SER A 200 -16.50 15.31 17.48
C SER A 200 -17.48 14.87 16.39
N ALA A 201 -17.15 15.11 15.12
CA ALA A 201 -17.96 14.70 13.99
C ALA A 201 -17.82 13.20 13.66
N CYS A 202 -16.69 12.58 14.00
CA CYS A 202 -16.47 11.14 13.80
C CYS A 202 -17.45 10.27 14.61
N GLU A 203 -17.88 10.70 15.78
CA GLU A 203 -18.86 9.94 16.60
C GLU A 203 -20.25 9.89 15.94
N SER A 204 -20.64 10.93 15.24
CA SER A 204 -21.95 10.99 14.59
C SER A 204 -22.08 10.09 13.36
N LEU A 205 -20.97 9.71 12.71
CA LEU A 205 -20.94 8.82 11.55
C LEU A 205 -20.80 7.34 11.90
N ARG A 206 -20.59 6.99 13.15
CA ARG A 206 -20.63 5.58 13.61
C ARG A 206 -22.02 4.93 13.48
N ILE A 207 -23.03 5.70 13.12
CA ILE A 207 -24.44 5.29 13.03
C ILE A 207 -24.81 4.84 11.60
N PHE A 208 -23.95 5.04 10.61
CA PHE A 208 -24.10 4.58 9.24
C PHE A 208 -23.04 3.51 8.90
#